data_bf423ebda7d4e5da53baefab245753ba
#
_entry.id   bf423ebda7d4e5da53baefab245753ba
#
_cell.length_a   1.000
_cell.length_b   1.000
_cell.length_c   1.000
_cell.angle_alpha   90.00
_cell.angle_beta   90.00
_cell.angle_gamma   90.00
#
_symmetry.space_group_name_H-M   'P 1'
#
loop_
_entity.id
_entity.type
_entity.pdbx_description
1 polymer ?
#
loop_
_entity_poly.entity_id
_entity_poly.type
_entity_poly.pdbx_seq_one_letter_code
_entity_poly.pdbx_strand_id
1 'polypeptide(L)'
;MKNNILVIGGGPAGLEASKALSSLGYNVILAEKEKKLGGHLAKWDRLFPDQTPAKEVLDGLLSGIKDVKCFTETDVNSINLLDRSFNAMLSNGITVLADAVLMASGFDMFKAEKKEEYGYGIYEGVMTNADMERAFREGKTFSPAPKAIGFVHCVGSRDEKAGNPACSKVCCATAVKQAIEAKELYPDANVYCFYMDLRMFGRHYEDLYLRAQKSGIRFIRGRVSEVAETAEGRLLVKAEDTLSSRPLKVTLDRLVLMAGMRPSESGHKVGRQLNLSVEEDGFFSARDGFLSLQKSRLPGLFYAGACTGPKTLPDTLHEARSAAMEIDRYIKENFRK
;
A
#
# COMPACT_ATOMS: atom_id res chain seq x y z
N MET A 1 21.25 30.52 -3.20
CA MET A 1 21.19 29.26 -2.40
C MET A 1 20.23 28.30 -3.08
N LYS A 2 20.42 26.97 -2.94
CA LYS A 2 19.47 26.02 -3.47
C LYS A 2 18.23 25.98 -2.55
N ASN A 3 17.04 25.90 -3.13
CA ASN A 3 15.81 25.75 -2.35
C ASN A 3 15.74 24.36 -1.70
N ASN A 4 15.21 24.31 -0.47
CA ASN A 4 15.09 23.10 0.33
C ASN A 4 13.70 22.48 0.14
N ILE A 5 13.65 21.19 -0.15
CA ILE A 5 12.41 20.43 -0.26
C ILE A 5 12.41 19.32 0.79
N LEU A 6 11.41 19.32 1.66
CA LEU A 6 11.20 18.24 2.63
C LEU A 6 10.27 17.19 2.03
N VAL A 7 10.73 15.95 1.96
CA VAL A 7 9.95 14.78 1.56
C VAL A 7 9.64 13.95 2.81
N ILE A 8 8.36 13.73 3.11
CA ILE A 8 7.91 12.99 4.28
C ILE A 8 7.43 11.61 3.83
N GLY A 9 8.24 10.58 4.12
CA GLY A 9 8.04 9.20 3.74
C GLY A 9 8.99 8.70 2.67
N GLY A 10 9.75 7.66 2.99
CA GLY A 10 10.78 7.02 2.14
C GLY A 10 10.26 5.80 1.37
N GLY A 11 8.95 5.71 1.12
CA GLY A 11 8.34 4.72 0.22
C GLY A 11 8.59 5.04 -1.26
N PRO A 12 8.03 4.24 -2.21
CA PRO A 12 8.26 4.43 -3.64
C PRO A 12 7.97 5.83 -4.15
N ALA A 13 6.91 6.47 -3.65
CA ALA A 13 6.57 7.85 -4.03
C ALA A 13 7.65 8.85 -3.60
N GLY A 14 8.08 8.77 -2.33
CA GLY A 14 9.12 9.66 -1.81
C GLY A 14 10.47 9.45 -2.47
N LEU A 15 10.86 8.20 -2.74
CA LEU A 15 12.10 7.87 -3.43
C LEU A 15 12.12 8.44 -4.86
N GLU A 16 11.09 8.19 -5.65
CA GLU A 16 11.02 8.66 -7.04
C GLU A 16 10.95 10.19 -7.14
N ALA A 17 10.15 10.83 -6.26
CA ALA A 17 10.08 12.27 -6.21
C ALA A 17 11.41 12.90 -5.76
N SER A 18 12.08 12.31 -4.76
CA SER A 18 13.39 12.79 -4.30
C SER A 18 14.44 12.72 -5.38
N LYS A 19 14.47 11.61 -6.15
CA LYS A 19 15.33 11.48 -7.34
C LYS A 19 15.05 12.59 -8.36
N ALA A 20 13.78 12.80 -8.73
CA ALA A 20 13.40 13.79 -9.71
C ALA A 20 13.77 15.21 -9.25
N LEU A 21 13.48 15.57 -7.98
CA LEU A 21 13.79 16.88 -7.40
C LEU A 21 15.30 17.11 -7.29
N SER A 22 16.07 16.11 -6.88
CA SER A 22 17.54 16.20 -6.83
C SER A 22 18.12 16.44 -8.23
N SER A 23 17.59 15.74 -9.25
CA SER A 23 17.99 15.95 -10.65
C SER A 23 17.66 17.34 -11.18
N LEU A 24 16.62 18.00 -10.65
CA LEU A 24 16.26 19.39 -10.94
C LEU A 24 17.14 20.42 -10.17
N GLY A 25 18.04 19.94 -9.34
CA GLY A 25 19.02 20.77 -8.62
C GLY A 25 18.57 21.27 -7.24
N TYR A 26 17.47 20.76 -6.69
CA TYR A 26 17.00 21.10 -5.35
C TYR A 26 17.82 20.40 -4.26
N ASN A 27 17.84 21.01 -3.06
CA ASN A 27 18.35 20.36 -1.86
C ASN A 27 17.22 19.55 -1.22
N VAL A 28 17.25 18.24 -1.39
CA VAL A 28 16.17 17.34 -0.93
C VAL A 28 16.55 16.72 0.39
N ILE A 29 15.65 16.86 1.38
CA ILE A 29 15.71 16.24 2.68
C ILE A 29 14.56 15.23 2.77
N LEU A 30 14.88 13.95 2.92
CA LEU A 30 13.89 12.87 3.06
C LEU A 30 13.88 12.36 4.49
N ALA A 31 12.71 12.40 5.14
CA ALA A 31 12.47 11.84 6.46
C ALA A 31 11.64 10.55 6.34
N GLU A 32 12.14 9.45 6.93
CA GLU A 32 11.49 8.14 6.95
C GLU A 32 11.47 7.60 8.39
N LYS A 33 10.27 7.23 8.87
CA LYS A 33 10.07 6.71 10.23
C LYS A 33 10.66 5.32 10.45
N GLU A 34 10.69 4.50 9.40
CA GLU A 34 11.22 3.15 9.46
C GLU A 34 12.75 3.14 9.36
N LYS A 35 13.38 2.05 9.82
CA LYS A 35 14.83 1.85 9.74
C LYS A 35 15.35 1.74 8.31
N LYS A 36 14.50 1.30 7.37
CA LYS A 36 14.88 1.09 5.97
C LYS A 36 13.95 1.87 5.05
N LEU A 37 14.51 2.42 3.99
CA LEU A 37 13.76 3.02 2.90
C LEU A 37 13.03 1.95 2.07
N GLY A 38 12.00 2.36 1.33
CA GLY A 38 11.22 1.52 0.43
C GLY A 38 9.78 1.29 0.86
N GLY A 39 9.41 1.63 2.11
CA GLY A 39 8.05 1.49 2.62
C GLY A 39 7.54 0.05 2.46
N HIS A 40 6.29 -0.10 2.00
CA HIS A 40 5.70 -1.43 1.77
C HIS A 40 6.40 -2.22 0.67
N LEU A 41 6.95 -1.56 -0.38
CA LEU A 41 7.68 -2.24 -1.45
C LEU A 41 8.86 -3.07 -0.92
N ALA A 42 9.54 -2.60 0.13
CA ALA A 42 10.63 -3.33 0.78
C ALA A 42 10.16 -4.60 1.52
N LYS A 43 8.85 -4.77 1.71
CA LYS A 43 8.24 -5.89 2.43
C LYS A 43 7.62 -6.93 1.49
N TRP A 44 7.49 -6.63 0.19
CA TRP A 44 6.88 -7.50 -0.81
C TRP A 44 7.92 -8.39 -1.50
N ASP A 45 7.46 -9.53 -2.03
CA ASP A 45 8.28 -10.47 -2.80
C ASP A 45 8.23 -10.14 -4.29
N ARG A 46 7.06 -10.28 -4.91
CA ARG A 46 6.86 -10.03 -6.34
C ARG A 46 5.73 -9.02 -6.57
N LEU A 47 5.75 -8.39 -7.73
CA LEU A 47 4.78 -7.40 -8.17
C LEU A 47 3.84 -7.97 -9.24
N PHE A 48 2.59 -7.53 -9.23
CA PHE A 48 1.67 -7.83 -10.32
C PHE A 48 1.80 -6.78 -11.45
N PRO A 49 1.46 -7.10 -12.71
CA PRO A 49 0.87 -8.36 -13.18
C PRO A 49 1.88 -9.43 -13.57
N ASP A 50 3.14 -9.11 -13.80
CA ASP A 50 4.17 -9.94 -14.43
C ASP A 50 5.08 -10.69 -13.46
N GLN A 51 4.85 -10.52 -12.15
CA GLN A 51 5.65 -11.13 -11.08
C GLN A 51 7.11 -10.65 -11.01
N THR A 52 7.41 -9.45 -11.48
CA THR A 52 8.71 -8.81 -11.30
C THR A 52 9.11 -8.79 -9.82
N PRO A 53 10.35 -9.19 -9.46
CA PRO A 53 10.81 -9.13 -8.08
C PRO A 53 10.74 -7.70 -7.53
N ALA A 54 10.08 -7.51 -6.39
CA ALA A 54 9.92 -6.20 -5.76
C ALA A 54 11.28 -5.57 -5.39
N LYS A 55 12.26 -6.42 -5.03
CA LYS A 55 13.63 -6.00 -4.73
C LYS A 55 14.31 -5.32 -5.91
N GLU A 56 14.12 -5.82 -7.13
CA GLU A 56 14.73 -5.24 -8.35
C GLU A 56 14.25 -3.81 -8.57
N VAL A 57 12.95 -3.58 -8.45
CA VAL A 57 12.36 -2.24 -8.58
C VAL A 57 12.84 -1.32 -7.45
N LEU A 58 12.90 -1.84 -6.22
CA LEU A 58 13.38 -1.09 -5.07
C LEU A 58 14.85 -0.68 -5.23
N ASP A 59 15.71 -1.59 -5.65
CA ASP A 59 17.14 -1.31 -5.90
C ASP A 59 17.30 -0.21 -6.96
N GLY A 60 16.46 -0.24 -8.01
CA GLY A 60 16.40 0.82 -9.02
C GLY A 60 16.02 2.19 -8.45
N LEU A 61 15.06 2.25 -7.55
CA LEU A 61 14.65 3.49 -6.87
C LEU A 61 15.76 4.01 -5.94
N LEU A 62 16.35 3.13 -5.13
CA LEU A 62 17.42 3.49 -4.18
C LEU A 62 18.68 4.00 -4.89
N SER A 63 19.02 3.43 -6.04
CA SER A 63 20.18 3.88 -6.83
C SER A 63 20.07 5.33 -7.30
N GLY A 64 18.84 5.85 -7.41
CA GLY A 64 18.56 7.20 -7.90
C GLY A 64 18.65 8.31 -6.87
N ILE A 65 18.86 8.00 -5.57
CA ILE A 65 18.81 8.99 -4.48
C ILE A 65 20.15 9.20 -3.77
N LYS A 66 21.27 8.91 -4.41
CA LYS A 66 22.61 8.99 -3.79
C LYS A 66 22.95 10.39 -3.25
N ASP A 67 22.44 11.43 -3.90
CA ASP A 67 22.68 12.84 -3.52
C ASP A 67 21.55 13.42 -2.63
N VAL A 68 20.63 12.59 -2.17
CA VAL A 68 19.52 12.99 -1.28
C VAL A 68 19.92 12.80 0.17
N LYS A 69 19.69 13.81 1.01
CA LYS A 69 19.90 13.71 2.45
C LYS A 69 18.77 12.93 3.11
N CYS A 70 19.00 11.65 3.39
CA CYS A 70 18.02 10.76 3.98
C CYS A 70 18.21 10.62 5.49
N PHE A 71 17.12 10.73 6.26
CA PHE A 71 17.04 10.43 7.67
C PHE A 71 16.06 9.28 7.89
N THR A 72 16.56 8.11 8.21
CA THR A 72 15.76 6.94 8.64
C THR A 72 15.54 6.97 10.16
N GLU A 73 14.61 6.15 10.67
CA GLU A 73 14.19 6.15 12.07
C GLU A 73 13.81 7.56 12.54
N THR A 74 13.29 8.39 11.63
CA THR A 74 13.06 9.81 11.84
C THR A 74 11.66 10.20 11.39
N ASP A 75 10.84 10.61 12.33
CA ASP A 75 9.48 11.14 12.11
C ASP A 75 9.49 12.66 12.16
N VAL A 76 8.42 13.30 11.69
CA VAL A 76 8.19 14.73 11.84
C VAL A 76 7.44 14.97 13.16
N ASN A 77 8.12 15.52 14.15
CA ASN A 77 7.54 15.83 15.45
C ASN A 77 6.62 17.02 15.41
N SER A 78 7.08 18.11 14.78
CA SER A 78 6.25 19.29 14.56
C SER A 78 6.55 19.92 13.20
N ILE A 79 5.54 20.53 12.61
CA ILE A 79 5.65 21.28 11.37
C ILE A 79 4.62 22.42 11.37
N ASN A 80 5.08 23.60 10.99
CA ASN A 80 4.24 24.79 10.83
C ASN A 80 4.68 25.62 9.64
N LEU A 81 3.75 26.38 9.08
CA LEU A 81 4.02 27.35 8.00
C LEU A 81 4.54 28.65 8.61
N LEU A 82 5.66 29.15 8.11
CA LEU A 82 6.24 30.47 8.40
C LEU A 82 6.35 31.24 7.10
N ASP A 83 5.52 32.25 6.95
CA ASP A 83 5.39 33.02 5.70
C ASP A 83 5.15 32.12 4.48
N ARG A 84 6.19 31.84 3.68
CA ARG A 84 6.14 31.00 2.49
C ARG A 84 6.88 29.68 2.62
N SER A 85 7.52 29.43 3.78
CA SER A 85 8.34 28.25 4.02
C SER A 85 7.78 27.44 5.21
N PHE A 86 8.14 26.19 5.29
CA PHE A 86 7.74 25.28 6.37
C PHE A 86 8.91 25.12 7.33
N ASN A 87 8.63 25.27 8.62
CA ASN A 87 9.56 24.95 9.69
C ASN A 87 9.17 23.60 10.29
N ALA A 88 9.98 22.57 10.05
CA ALA A 88 9.75 21.22 10.53
C ALA A 88 10.83 20.78 11.50
N MET A 89 10.43 20.30 12.68
CA MET A 89 11.32 19.67 13.66
C MET A 89 11.20 18.16 13.54
N LEU A 90 12.30 17.51 13.21
CA LEU A 90 12.41 16.06 13.10
C LEU A 90 12.66 15.41 14.47
N SER A 91 12.30 14.14 14.63
CA SER A 91 12.44 13.41 15.89
C SER A 91 13.90 13.22 16.34
N ASN A 92 14.84 13.32 15.42
CA ASN A 92 16.29 13.31 15.70
C ASN A 92 16.85 14.67 16.15
N GLY A 93 15.99 15.67 16.39
CA GLY A 93 16.37 17.02 16.85
C GLY A 93 16.75 17.98 15.75
N ILE A 94 16.78 17.57 14.48
CA ILE A 94 17.12 18.44 13.36
C ILE A 94 15.89 19.29 13.00
N THR A 95 16.12 20.60 12.83
CA THR A 95 15.15 21.54 12.29
C THR A 95 15.40 21.75 10.81
N VAL A 96 14.37 21.62 10.00
CA VAL A 96 14.39 21.81 8.55
C VAL A 96 13.52 23.01 8.18
N LEU A 97 14.11 24.03 7.57
CA LEU A 97 13.37 25.08 6.90
C LEU A 97 13.24 24.70 5.42
N ALA A 98 12.03 24.37 4.99
CA ALA A 98 11.73 23.89 3.65
C ALA A 98 10.87 24.89 2.87
N ASP A 99 11.23 25.15 1.62
CA ASP A 99 10.47 26.01 0.71
C ASP A 99 9.25 25.32 0.11
N ALA A 100 9.28 23.98 0.09
CA ALA A 100 8.11 23.14 -0.20
C ALA A 100 8.18 21.80 0.55
N VAL A 101 7.01 21.18 0.74
CA VAL A 101 6.86 19.88 1.40
C VAL A 101 6.14 18.92 0.48
N LEU A 102 6.65 17.71 0.36
CA LEU A 102 5.96 16.59 -0.27
C LEU A 102 5.53 15.56 0.79
N MET A 103 4.22 15.38 0.94
CA MET A 103 3.63 14.30 1.72
C MET A 103 3.60 13.02 0.88
N ALA A 104 4.44 12.06 1.22
CA ALA A 104 4.53 10.73 0.61
C ALA A 104 4.38 9.63 1.68
N SER A 105 3.54 9.89 2.69
CA SER A 105 3.39 9.07 3.91
C SER A 105 2.73 7.71 3.69
N GLY A 106 2.24 7.43 2.47
CA GLY A 106 1.69 6.14 2.10
C GLY A 106 0.40 5.78 2.85
N PHE A 107 0.28 4.51 3.25
CA PHE A 107 -0.91 3.93 3.88
C PHE A 107 -0.51 2.93 4.97
N ASP A 108 -1.46 2.60 5.83
CA ASP A 108 -1.37 1.50 6.77
C ASP A 108 -2.26 0.34 6.31
N MET A 109 -1.89 -0.91 6.64
CA MET A 109 -2.75 -2.06 6.39
C MET A 109 -3.92 -2.08 7.40
N PHE A 110 -5.08 -2.49 6.94
CA PHE A 110 -6.21 -2.72 7.83
C PHE A 110 -5.84 -3.77 8.90
N LYS A 111 -6.17 -3.48 10.14
CA LYS A 111 -5.94 -4.40 11.28
C LYS A 111 -6.95 -5.54 11.20
N ALA A 112 -6.51 -6.71 10.74
CA ALA A 112 -7.37 -7.87 10.47
C ALA A 112 -8.03 -8.43 11.73
N GLU A 113 -7.48 -8.17 12.92
CA GLU A 113 -8.03 -8.51 14.23
C GLU A 113 -9.43 -7.92 14.45
N LYS A 114 -9.74 -6.81 13.77
CA LYS A 114 -11.08 -6.17 13.84
C LYS A 114 -12.17 -6.96 13.12
N LYS A 115 -11.80 -8.02 12.39
CA LYS A 115 -12.70 -8.94 11.71
C LYS A 115 -12.64 -10.31 12.40
N GLU A 116 -13.14 -10.34 13.63
CA GLU A 116 -13.10 -11.52 14.53
C GLU A 116 -13.69 -12.78 13.88
N GLU A 117 -14.69 -12.60 13.01
CA GLU A 117 -15.32 -13.69 12.25
C GLU A 117 -14.38 -14.47 11.34
N TYR A 118 -13.18 -13.94 11.07
CA TYR A 118 -12.15 -14.61 10.26
C TYR A 118 -11.04 -15.25 11.10
N GLY A 119 -10.97 -14.99 12.42
CA GLY A 119 -10.07 -15.65 13.34
C GLY A 119 -8.58 -15.29 13.22
N TYR A 120 -8.23 -14.14 12.63
CA TYR A 120 -6.83 -13.68 12.60
C TYR A 120 -6.32 -13.41 14.01
N GLY A 121 -5.13 -13.95 14.34
CA GLY A 121 -4.57 -13.88 15.70
C GLY A 121 -5.19 -14.89 16.68
N ILE A 122 -6.22 -15.65 16.26
CA ILE A 122 -6.87 -16.70 17.05
C ILE A 122 -6.53 -18.08 16.50
N TYR A 123 -6.69 -18.29 15.18
CA TYR A 123 -6.39 -19.55 14.50
C TYR A 123 -5.03 -19.49 13.82
N GLU A 124 -4.17 -20.45 14.07
CA GLU A 124 -2.79 -20.49 13.52
C GLU A 124 -2.76 -20.49 11.99
N GLY A 125 -3.76 -21.08 11.35
CA GLY A 125 -3.87 -21.16 9.89
C GLY A 125 -4.28 -19.85 9.19
N VAL A 126 -4.66 -18.79 9.93
CA VAL A 126 -5.13 -17.53 9.38
C VAL A 126 -4.02 -16.49 9.37
N MET A 127 -3.79 -15.87 8.23
CA MET A 127 -2.76 -14.85 8.01
C MET A 127 -3.27 -13.72 7.11
N THR A 128 -2.57 -12.60 7.08
CA THR A 128 -2.85 -11.51 6.15
C THR A 128 -2.05 -11.68 4.84
N ASN A 129 -2.46 -10.94 3.79
CA ASN A 129 -1.67 -10.82 2.57
C ASN A 129 -0.25 -10.29 2.83
N ALA A 130 -0.06 -9.42 3.84
CA ALA A 130 1.26 -8.94 4.22
C ALA A 130 2.13 -10.04 4.88
N ASP A 131 1.51 -10.93 5.67
CA ASP A 131 2.20 -12.10 6.26
C ASP A 131 2.60 -13.09 5.18
N MET A 132 1.73 -13.31 4.19
CA MET A 132 2.01 -14.19 3.05
C MET A 132 3.16 -13.63 2.18
N GLU A 133 3.19 -12.32 1.87
CA GLU A 133 4.30 -11.68 1.18
C GLU A 133 5.63 -11.86 1.93
N ARG A 134 5.58 -11.70 3.25
CA ARG A 134 6.76 -11.92 4.08
C ARG A 134 7.25 -13.36 4.01
N ALA A 135 6.34 -14.34 4.06
CA ALA A 135 6.68 -15.75 3.94
C ALA A 135 7.34 -16.06 2.58
N PHE A 136 6.77 -15.57 1.47
CA PHE A 136 7.35 -15.73 0.14
C PHE A 136 8.74 -15.10 0.05
N ARG A 137 8.91 -13.86 0.46
CA ARG A 137 10.20 -13.15 0.43
C ARG A 137 11.28 -13.83 1.27
N GLU A 138 10.91 -14.44 2.39
CA GLU A 138 11.83 -15.16 3.28
C GLU A 138 12.06 -16.62 2.83
N GLY A 139 11.43 -17.06 1.74
CA GLY A 139 11.50 -18.44 1.26
C GLY A 139 10.92 -19.45 2.26
N LYS A 140 10.01 -19.00 3.15
CA LYS A 140 9.38 -19.88 4.13
C LYS A 140 8.35 -20.77 3.48
N THR A 141 8.40 -22.04 3.80
CA THR A 141 7.39 -23.04 3.45
C THR A 141 6.59 -23.45 4.68
N PHE A 142 5.32 -23.80 4.46
CA PHE A 142 4.50 -24.35 5.53
C PHE A 142 4.78 -25.84 5.70
N SER A 143 4.89 -26.30 6.94
CA SER A 143 5.05 -27.70 7.30
C SER A 143 3.97 -28.07 8.32
N PRO A 144 3.13 -29.11 8.03
CA PRO A 144 3.07 -29.84 6.76
C PRO A 144 2.63 -28.97 5.57
N ALA A 145 2.93 -29.41 4.36
CA ALA A 145 2.50 -28.72 3.14
C ALA A 145 0.97 -28.63 3.09
N PRO A 146 0.39 -27.45 2.85
CA PRO A 146 -1.05 -27.26 2.84
C PRO A 146 -1.69 -27.99 1.65
N LYS A 147 -2.80 -28.67 1.87
CA LYS A 147 -3.64 -29.31 0.85
C LYS A 147 -4.69 -28.37 0.29
N ALA A 148 -5.04 -27.32 1.04
CA ALA A 148 -6.04 -26.34 0.66
C ALA A 148 -5.71 -24.96 1.23
N ILE A 149 -5.68 -23.93 0.35
CA ILE A 149 -5.38 -22.53 0.69
C ILE A 149 -6.53 -21.66 0.17
N GLY A 150 -7.02 -20.73 0.99
CA GLY A 150 -8.05 -19.77 0.62
C GLY A 150 -7.56 -18.33 0.71
N PHE A 151 -8.06 -17.46 -0.19
CA PHE A 151 -7.84 -16.02 -0.19
C PHE A 151 -9.18 -15.32 -0.05
N VAL A 152 -9.37 -14.52 1.01
CA VAL A 152 -10.60 -13.74 1.26
C VAL A 152 -10.36 -12.30 0.83
N HIS A 153 -11.05 -11.88 -0.22
CA HIS A 153 -10.93 -10.51 -0.74
C HIS A 153 -11.66 -9.49 0.13
N CYS A 154 -11.27 -8.21 0.02
CA CYS A 154 -11.94 -7.06 0.61
C CYS A 154 -12.04 -7.08 2.15
N VAL A 155 -11.05 -7.63 2.86
CA VAL A 155 -11.03 -7.59 4.33
C VAL A 155 -10.73 -6.16 4.79
N GLY A 156 -11.70 -5.53 5.48
CA GLY A 156 -11.61 -4.13 5.90
C GLY A 156 -11.67 -3.11 4.75
N SER A 157 -12.20 -3.53 3.59
CA SER A 157 -12.52 -2.66 2.44
C SER A 157 -13.91 -3.02 1.93
N ARG A 158 -14.66 -2.07 1.36
CA ARG A 158 -16.05 -2.26 0.94
C ARG A 158 -16.89 -2.83 2.09
N ASP A 159 -16.63 -2.31 3.28
CA ASP A 159 -17.19 -2.81 4.53
C ASP A 159 -17.54 -1.63 5.44
N GLU A 160 -18.82 -1.28 5.50
CA GLU A 160 -19.34 -0.18 6.31
C GLU A 160 -19.11 -0.43 7.81
N LYS A 161 -19.24 -1.71 8.26
CA LYS A 161 -18.99 -2.07 9.67
C LYS A 161 -17.52 -1.86 10.07
N ALA A 162 -16.61 -2.01 9.12
CA ALA A 162 -15.19 -1.71 9.33
C ALA A 162 -14.87 -0.21 9.18
N GLY A 163 -15.85 0.65 8.90
CA GLY A 163 -15.67 2.08 8.64
C GLY A 163 -14.87 2.35 7.36
N ASN A 164 -15.00 1.48 6.35
CA ASN A 164 -14.33 1.65 5.06
C ASN A 164 -15.19 1.13 3.90
N PRO A 165 -16.16 1.93 3.42
CA PRO A 165 -16.99 1.55 2.28
C PRO A 165 -16.21 1.54 0.95
N ALA A 166 -15.04 2.19 0.89
CA ALA A 166 -14.21 2.30 -0.30
C ALA A 166 -13.47 1.01 -0.65
N CYS A 167 -13.15 0.86 -1.94
CA CYS A 167 -12.33 -0.24 -2.44
C CYS A 167 -10.84 0.10 -2.31
N SER A 168 -10.04 -0.84 -1.83
CA SER A 168 -8.56 -0.70 -1.79
C SER A 168 -7.88 -0.93 -3.15
N LYS A 169 -8.61 -0.93 -4.26
CA LYS A 169 -8.15 -0.96 -5.66
C LYS A 169 -7.27 -2.16 -6.05
N VAL A 170 -6.27 -2.51 -5.23
CA VAL A 170 -5.19 -3.46 -5.61
C VAL A 170 -5.35 -4.86 -5.00
N CYS A 171 -6.26 -5.07 -4.04
CA CYS A 171 -6.35 -6.34 -3.32
C CYS A 171 -6.73 -7.52 -4.23
N CYS A 172 -7.54 -7.32 -5.30
CA CYS A 172 -7.86 -8.38 -6.25
C CYS A 172 -6.62 -8.86 -7.01
N ALA A 173 -5.84 -7.93 -7.57
CA ALA A 173 -4.62 -8.26 -8.29
C ALA A 173 -3.57 -8.91 -7.35
N THR A 174 -3.45 -8.41 -6.12
CA THR A 174 -2.57 -9.00 -5.10
C THR A 174 -2.99 -10.42 -4.75
N ALA A 175 -4.29 -10.67 -4.54
CA ALA A 175 -4.81 -12.01 -4.22
C ALA A 175 -4.53 -12.99 -5.35
N VAL A 176 -4.81 -12.61 -6.60
CA VAL A 176 -4.58 -13.47 -7.77
C VAL A 176 -3.09 -13.78 -7.94
N LYS A 177 -2.21 -12.76 -7.75
CA LYS A 177 -0.77 -12.95 -7.77
C LYS A 177 -0.31 -13.93 -6.69
N GLN A 178 -0.71 -13.72 -5.43
CA GLN A 178 -0.34 -14.60 -4.30
C GLN A 178 -0.91 -16.01 -4.45
N ALA A 179 -2.11 -16.15 -5.02
CA ALA A 179 -2.70 -17.45 -5.30
C ALA A 179 -1.89 -18.24 -6.34
N ILE A 180 -1.35 -17.57 -7.37
CA ILE A 180 -0.44 -18.19 -8.36
C ILE A 180 0.85 -18.62 -7.66
N GLU A 181 1.49 -17.76 -6.88
CA GLU A 181 2.72 -18.08 -6.14
C GLU A 181 2.51 -19.24 -5.16
N ALA A 182 1.37 -19.26 -4.45
CA ALA A 182 1.01 -20.38 -3.59
C ALA A 182 0.85 -21.68 -4.37
N LYS A 183 0.26 -21.63 -5.58
CA LYS A 183 0.09 -22.80 -6.45
C LYS A 183 1.41 -23.26 -7.04
N GLU A 184 2.34 -22.35 -7.35
CA GLU A 184 3.71 -22.69 -7.78
C GLU A 184 4.47 -23.39 -6.65
N LEU A 185 4.34 -22.92 -5.39
CA LEU A 185 5.03 -23.49 -4.23
C LEU A 185 4.42 -24.81 -3.75
N TYR A 186 3.08 -24.94 -3.89
CA TYR A 186 2.30 -26.13 -3.49
C TYR A 186 1.43 -26.63 -4.67
N PRO A 187 2.02 -27.33 -5.65
CA PRO A 187 1.31 -27.70 -6.89
C PRO A 187 0.08 -28.57 -6.67
N ASP A 188 0.08 -29.39 -5.63
CA ASP A 188 -1.03 -30.31 -5.30
C ASP A 188 -2.13 -29.63 -4.45
N ALA A 189 -1.91 -28.41 -3.95
CA ALA A 189 -2.87 -27.71 -3.14
C ALA A 189 -4.08 -27.24 -3.96
N ASN A 190 -5.28 -27.38 -3.40
CA ASN A 190 -6.47 -26.70 -3.89
C ASN A 190 -6.42 -25.23 -3.45
N VAL A 191 -6.44 -24.30 -4.39
CA VAL A 191 -6.40 -22.87 -4.09
C VAL A 191 -7.74 -22.22 -4.45
N TYR A 192 -8.26 -21.41 -3.53
CA TYR A 192 -9.57 -20.76 -3.62
C TYR A 192 -9.44 -19.26 -3.43
N CYS A 193 -10.13 -18.48 -4.27
CA CYS A 193 -10.31 -17.03 -4.10
C CYS A 193 -11.79 -16.74 -3.83
N PHE A 194 -12.12 -16.22 -2.65
CA PHE A 194 -13.47 -15.79 -2.29
C PHE A 194 -13.59 -14.29 -2.55
N TYR A 195 -14.45 -13.88 -3.46
CA TYR A 195 -14.54 -12.50 -3.94
C TYR A 195 -15.98 -12.02 -4.14
N MET A 196 -16.22 -10.73 -4.00
CA MET A 196 -17.50 -10.11 -4.37
C MET A 196 -17.53 -9.74 -5.85
N ASP A 197 -16.54 -8.95 -6.29
CA ASP A 197 -16.26 -8.58 -7.67
C ASP A 197 -14.75 -8.57 -7.88
N LEU A 198 -14.28 -9.05 -9.02
CA LEU A 198 -12.88 -8.94 -9.43
C LEU A 198 -12.66 -7.59 -10.13
N ARG A 199 -11.91 -6.72 -9.46
CA ARG A 199 -11.54 -5.41 -9.99
C ARG A 199 -10.10 -5.45 -10.48
N MET A 200 -9.91 -6.01 -11.67
CA MET A 200 -8.62 -6.22 -12.32
C MET A 200 -8.61 -5.46 -13.65
N PHE A 201 -8.52 -4.14 -13.58
CA PHE A 201 -8.59 -3.24 -14.73
C PHE A 201 -7.23 -2.56 -14.94
N GLY A 202 -6.33 -3.20 -15.54
CA GLY A 202 -5.04 -2.68 -15.95
C GLY A 202 -4.53 -3.49 -17.12
N ARG A 203 -3.58 -2.95 -17.85
CA ARG A 203 -2.95 -3.69 -18.92
C ARG A 203 -2.30 -4.96 -18.36
N HIS A 204 -2.56 -6.12 -18.97
CA HIS A 204 -2.10 -7.46 -18.57
C HIS A 204 -2.69 -8.02 -17.27
N TYR A 205 -3.68 -7.35 -16.65
CA TYR A 205 -4.33 -7.90 -15.46
C TYR A 205 -5.31 -9.03 -15.80
N GLU A 206 -5.92 -8.95 -16.99
CA GLU A 206 -6.71 -10.07 -17.52
C GLU A 206 -5.85 -11.30 -17.78
N ASP A 207 -4.64 -11.11 -18.33
CA ASP A 207 -3.68 -12.19 -18.53
C ASP A 207 -3.28 -12.86 -17.20
N LEU A 208 -3.09 -12.07 -16.14
CA LEU A 208 -2.82 -12.58 -14.80
C LEU A 208 -3.98 -13.45 -14.29
N TYR A 209 -5.23 -13.01 -14.47
CA TYR A 209 -6.42 -13.75 -14.08
C TYR A 209 -6.57 -15.05 -14.87
N LEU A 210 -6.40 -15.01 -16.20
CA LEU A 210 -6.44 -16.18 -17.06
C LEU A 210 -5.36 -17.20 -16.70
N ARG A 211 -4.16 -16.75 -16.35
CA ARG A 211 -3.08 -17.61 -15.85
C ARG A 211 -3.48 -18.31 -14.55
N ALA A 212 -4.10 -17.60 -13.62
CA ALA A 212 -4.60 -18.17 -12.37
C ALA A 212 -5.65 -19.27 -12.63
N GLN A 213 -6.61 -19.02 -13.53
CA GLN A 213 -7.62 -20.02 -13.90
C GLN A 213 -6.99 -21.27 -14.55
N LYS A 214 -6.04 -21.08 -15.48
CA LYS A 214 -5.30 -22.17 -16.11
C LYS A 214 -4.48 -23.00 -15.12
N SER A 215 -4.02 -22.38 -14.03
CA SER A 215 -3.33 -23.09 -12.94
C SER A 215 -4.28 -23.85 -12.00
N GLY A 216 -5.60 -23.86 -12.28
CA GLY A 216 -6.60 -24.57 -11.50
C GLY A 216 -7.04 -23.86 -10.21
N ILE A 217 -6.74 -22.55 -10.07
CA ILE A 217 -7.25 -21.73 -8.96
C ILE A 217 -8.76 -21.54 -9.12
N ARG A 218 -9.51 -21.81 -8.06
CA ARG A 218 -10.98 -21.74 -8.04
C ARG A 218 -11.46 -20.39 -7.54
N PHE A 219 -12.28 -19.72 -8.32
CA PHE A 219 -12.85 -18.42 -8.02
C PHE A 219 -14.31 -18.58 -7.58
N ILE A 220 -14.60 -18.30 -6.31
CA ILE A 220 -15.93 -18.42 -5.69
C ILE A 220 -16.47 -17.01 -5.48
N ARG A 221 -17.53 -16.68 -6.20
CA ARG A 221 -18.17 -15.37 -6.05
C ARG A 221 -19.12 -15.39 -4.86
N GLY A 222 -18.67 -14.75 -3.77
CA GLY A 222 -19.45 -14.66 -2.54
C GLY A 222 -18.60 -14.15 -1.39
N ARG A 223 -19.26 -13.72 -0.31
CA ARG A 223 -18.59 -13.33 0.92
C ARG A 223 -18.39 -14.55 1.82
N VAL A 224 -17.24 -14.64 2.45
CA VAL A 224 -17.03 -15.50 3.61
C VAL A 224 -17.79 -14.89 4.78
N SER A 225 -18.66 -15.67 5.39
CA SER A 225 -19.48 -15.23 6.53
C SER A 225 -18.78 -15.47 7.86
N GLU A 226 -18.11 -16.60 8.00
CA GLU A 226 -17.36 -16.96 9.21
C GLU A 226 -16.31 -18.03 8.91
N VAL A 227 -15.34 -18.11 9.80
CA VAL A 227 -14.31 -19.16 9.85
C VAL A 227 -14.35 -19.80 11.23
N ALA A 228 -14.30 -21.13 11.30
CA ALA A 228 -14.19 -21.86 12.55
C ALA A 228 -13.06 -22.87 12.45
N GLU A 229 -12.40 -23.16 13.56
CA GLU A 229 -11.39 -24.21 13.61
C GLU A 229 -12.07 -25.57 13.84
N THR A 230 -11.63 -26.60 13.12
CA THR A 230 -12.08 -27.98 13.32
C THR A 230 -11.28 -28.63 14.45
N ALA A 231 -11.76 -29.80 14.93
CA ALA A 231 -11.06 -30.56 15.97
C ALA A 231 -9.63 -30.98 15.56
N GLU A 232 -9.38 -31.05 14.24
CA GLU A 232 -8.05 -31.37 13.67
C GLU A 232 -7.19 -30.14 13.41
N GLY A 233 -7.59 -28.94 13.89
CA GLY A 233 -6.84 -27.68 13.69
C GLY A 233 -6.91 -27.13 12.27
N ARG A 234 -7.88 -27.58 11.44
CA ARG A 234 -8.12 -27.03 10.10
C ARG A 234 -9.19 -25.94 10.14
N LEU A 235 -9.26 -25.12 9.11
CA LEU A 235 -10.19 -24.00 9.02
C LEU A 235 -11.43 -24.37 8.21
N LEU A 236 -12.61 -24.38 8.84
CA LEU A 236 -13.89 -24.52 8.17
C LEU A 236 -14.40 -23.14 7.78
N VAL A 237 -14.32 -22.81 6.51
CA VAL A 237 -14.79 -21.55 5.93
C VAL A 237 -16.22 -21.72 5.42
N LYS A 238 -17.12 -20.84 5.88
CA LYS A 238 -18.50 -20.76 5.39
C LYS A 238 -18.64 -19.56 4.45
N ALA A 239 -19.19 -19.81 3.28
CA ALA A 239 -19.46 -18.80 2.25
C ALA A 239 -20.76 -19.13 1.51
N GLU A 240 -21.23 -18.21 0.71
CA GLU A 240 -22.26 -18.45 -0.30
C GLU A 240 -21.62 -18.37 -1.67
N ASP A 241 -21.86 -19.35 -2.53
CA ASP A 241 -21.58 -19.23 -3.95
C ASP A 241 -22.77 -18.55 -4.63
N THR A 242 -22.67 -17.24 -4.88
CA THR A 242 -23.76 -16.44 -5.45
C THR A 242 -24.06 -16.76 -6.91
N LEU A 243 -23.17 -17.45 -7.63
CA LEU A 243 -23.42 -17.88 -9.00
C LEU A 243 -24.31 -19.13 -9.05
N SER A 244 -24.14 -20.04 -8.09
CA SER A 244 -24.96 -21.22 -7.96
C SER A 244 -26.13 -21.06 -6.97
N SER A 245 -26.19 -19.93 -6.24
CA SER A 245 -27.14 -19.64 -5.15
C SER A 245 -27.14 -20.73 -4.07
N ARG A 246 -25.96 -21.25 -3.72
CA ARG A 246 -25.81 -22.34 -2.75
C ARG A 246 -24.86 -21.97 -1.62
N PRO A 247 -25.18 -22.36 -0.38
CA PRO A 247 -24.23 -22.27 0.71
C PRO A 247 -23.06 -23.23 0.44
N LEU A 248 -21.85 -22.76 0.78
CA LEU A 248 -20.62 -23.49 0.58
C LEU A 248 -19.85 -23.60 1.90
N LYS A 249 -19.32 -24.80 2.17
CA LYS A 249 -18.37 -25.06 3.24
C LYS A 249 -17.09 -25.61 2.64
N VAL A 250 -15.96 -24.98 2.95
CA VAL A 250 -14.64 -25.43 2.48
C VAL A 250 -13.71 -25.59 3.68
N THR A 251 -13.06 -26.75 3.79
CA THR A 251 -12.04 -26.96 4.81
C THR A 251 -10.66 -26.62 4.23
N LEU A 252 -9.96 -25.70 4.86
CA LEU A 252 -8.67 -25.17 4.44
C LEU A 252 -7.60 -25.47 5.49
N ASP A 253 -6.34 -25.48 5.06
CA ASP A 253 -5.18 -25.54 5.95
C ASP A 253 -4.60 -24.14 6.20
N ARG A 254 -4.78 -23.22 5.24
CA ARG A 254 -4.37 -21.80 5.35
C ARG A 254 -5.43 -20.89 4.76
N LEU A 255 -5.62 -19.74 5.40
CA LEU A 255 -6.53 -18.70 4.97
C LEU A 255 -5.80 -17.36 4.95
N VAL A 256 -5.76 -16.71 3.79
CA VAL A 256 -5.11 -15.42 3.59
C VAL A 256 -6.17 -14.33 3.49
N LEU A 257 -6.13 -13.39 4.41
CA LEU A 257 -7.02 -12.24 4.45
C LEU A 257 -6.42 -11.09 3.65
N MET A 258 -7.08 -10.69 2.57
CA MET A 258 -6.65 -9.56 1.74
C MET A 258 -7.00 -8.25 2.44
N ALA A 259 -6.20 -7.90 3.44
CA ALA A 259 -6.34 -6.69 4.23
C ALA A 259 -6.23 -5.45 3.34
N GLY A 260 -7.18 -4.53 3.48
CA GLY A 260 -7.26 -3.31 2.69
C GLY A 260 -6.28 -2.23 3.12
N MET A 261 -6.19 -1.16 2.32
CA MET A 261 -5.42 0.03 2.63
C MET A 261 -6.24 0.98 3.51
N ARG A 262 -5.60 1.56 4.50
CA ARG A 262 -6.13 2.63 5.38
C ARG A 262 -5.20 3.84 5.33
N PRO A 263 -5.70 5.04 5.58
CA PRO A 263 -4.84 6.21 5.71
C PRO A 263 -3.73 5.98 6.73
N SER A 264 -2.54 6.51 6.43
CA SER A 264 -1.39 6.41 7.33
C SER A 264 -1.59 7.24 8.60
N GLU A 265 -1.47 6.61 9.77
CA GLU A 265 -1.60 7.29 11.06
C GLU A 265 -0.50 8.34 11.26
N SER A 266 0.73 8.03 10.87
CA SER A 266 1.84 8.99 10.93
C SER A 266 1.63 10.17 9.96
N GLY A 267 1.08 9.92 8.77
CA GLY A 267 0.70 10.98 7.84
C GLY A 267 -0.37 11.90 8.43
N HIS A 268 -1.40 11.34 9.07
CA HIS A 268 -2.45 12.11 9.74
C HIS A 268 -1.93 12.95 10.91
N LYS A 269 -0.90 12.47 11.65
CA LYS A 269 -0.26 13.27 12.70
C LYS A 269 0.31 14.58 12.15
N VAL A 270 0.99 14.51 11.01
CA VAL A 270 1.51 15.69 10.29
C VAL A 270 0.37 16.52 9.69
N GLY A 271 -0.60 15.85 9.07
CA GLY A 271 -1.76 16.51 8.43
C GLY A 271 -2.57 17.36 9.39
N ARG A 272 -2.81 16.89 10.62
CA ARG A 272 -3.51 17.67 11.66
C ARG A 272 -2.79 18.94 12.05
N GLN A 273 -1.46 18.94 12.11
CA GLN A 273 -0.66 20.14 12.44
C GLN A 273 -0.76 21.23 11.38
N LEU A 274 -0.99 20.83 10.13
CA LEU A 274 -1.13 21.74 8.98
C LEU A 274 -2.59 21.93 8.55
N ASN A 275 -3.56 21.41 9.31
CA ASN A 275 -5.00 21.46 9.01
C ASN A 275 -5.31 20.96 7.57
N LEU A 276 -4.66 19.86 7.15
CA LEU A 276 -4.87 19.30 5.82
C LEU A 276 -6.26 18.65 5.72
N SER A 277 -6.94 18.90 4.60
CA SER A 277 -8.23 18.30 4.31
C SER A 277 -8.10 16.82 4.00
N VAL A 278 -9.11 16.02 4.40
CA VAL A 278 -9.23 14.60 4.09
C VAL A 278 -10.57 14.33 3.43
N GLU A 279 -10.63 13.26 2.63
CA GLU A 279 -11.87 12.73 2.05
C GLU A 279 -12.63 11.88 3.09
N GLU A 280 -13.85 11.44 2.74
CA GLU A 280 -14.70 10.62 3.62
C GLU A 280 -14.03 9.31 4.06
N ASP A 281 -13.17 8.74 3.22
CA ASP A 281 -12.38 7.52 3.50
C ASP A 281 -11.13 7.79 4.36
N GLY A 282 -10.87 9.07 4.69
CA GLY A 282 -9.78 9.55 5.53
C GLY A 282 -8.46 9.79 4.78
N PHE A 283 -8.33 9.51 3.50
CA PHE A 283 -7.14 9.88 2.73
C PHE A 283 -7.08 11.39 2.48
N PHE A 284 -5.88 11.95 2.26
CA PHE A 284 -5.74 13.38 2.01
C PHE A 284 -6.47 13.80 0.74
N SER A 285 -7.20 14.92 0.85
CA SER A 285 -7.93 15.53 -0.25
C SER A 285 -7.00 16.42 -1.07
N ALA A 286 -6.93 16.20 -2.36
CA ALA A 286 -6.26 17.09 -3.29
C ALA A 286 -6.99 18.42 -3.42
N ARG A 287 -6.31 19.47 -3.89
CA ARG A 287 -6.89 20.77 -4.15
C ARG A 287 -8.03 20.71 -5.18
N ASP A 288 -7.85 19.89 -6.20
CA ASP A 288 -8.80 19.61 -7.25
C ASP A 288 -8.59 18.18 -7.76
N GLY A 289 -9.68 17.41 -7.86
CA GLY A 289 -9.63 15.98 -8.19
C GLY A 289 -9.32 15.65 -9.65
N PHE A 290 -9.21 16.65 -10.54
CA PHE A 290 -8.90 16.47 -11.96
C PHE A 290 -7.64 17.22 -12.40
N LEU A 291 -7.51 18.49 -12.01
CA LEU A 291 -6.48 19.37 -12.55
C LEU A 291 -5.32 19.65 -11.57
N SER A 292 -5.43 19.24 -10.32
CA SER A 292 -4.44 19.56 -9.27
C SER A 292 -4.29 18.44 -8.25
N LEU A 293 -4.22 17.19 -8.71
CA LEU A 293 -4.15 15.97 -7.88
C LEU A 293 -2.95 15.95 -6.92
N GLN A 294 -1.84 16.56 -7.30
CA GLN A 294 -0.61 16.59 -6.49
C GLN A 294 -0.55 17.79 -5.54
N LYS A 295 -1.50 18.71 -5.60
CA LYS A 295 -1.51 19.92 -4.76
C LYS A 295 -2.45 19.77 -3.58
N SER A 296 -2.00 20.19 -2.40
CA SER A 296 -2.92 20.46 -1.30
C SER A 296 -3.58 21.84 -1.46
N ARG A 297 -4.56 22.13 -0.60
CA ARG A 297 -5.11 23.49 -0.49
C ARG A 297 -4.11 24.45 0.16
N LEU A 298 -3.13 23.93 0.90
CA LEU A 298 -2.06 24.73 1.53
C LEU A 298 -0.95 24.96 0.50
N PRO A 299 -0.65 26.23 0.12
CA PRO A 299 0.41 26.54 -0.83
C PRO A 299 1.76 25.97 -0.37
N GLY A 300 2.54 25.44 -1.30
CA GLY A 300 3.85 24.85 -1.02
C GLY A 300 3.81 23.42 -0.47
N LEU A 301 2.63 22.86 -0.22
CA LEU A 301 2.47 21.46 0.20
C LEU A 301 1.86 20.63 -0.93
N PHE A 302 2.48 19.48 -1.19
CA PHE A 302 2.17 18.57 -2.30
C PHE A 302 1.97 17.14 -1.79
N TYR A 303 1.30 16.33 -2.60
CA TYR A 303 1.02 14.92 -2.34
C TYR A 303 1.58 14.02 -3.43
N ALA A 304 2.02 12.81 -3.06
CA ALA A 304 2.30 11.73 -4.00
C ALA A 304 2.06 10.36 -3.38
N GLY A 305 1.53 9.46 -4.19
CA GLY A 305 1.31 8.07 -3.83
C GLY A 305 0.10 7.84 -2.95
N ALA A 306 0.10 6.74 -2.21
CA ALA A 306 -1.09 6.23 -1.54
C ALA A 306 -1.55 7.05 -0.32
N CYS A 307 -0.94 8.18 -0.01
CA CYS A 307 -1.44 9.11 1.01
C CYS A 307 -2.76 9.81 0.59
N THR A 308 -3.07 9.84 -0.71
CA THR A 308 -4.32 10.38 -1.28
C THR A 308 -5.27 9.28 -1.79
N GLY A 309 -5.07 8.04 -1.38
CA GLY A 309 -5.94 6.91 -1.73
C GLY A 309 -5.18 5.70 -2.28
N PRO A 310 -5.86 4.54 -2.37
CA PRO A 310 -5.25 3.31 -2.88
C PRO A 310 -4.77 3.43 -4.33
N LYS A 311 -3.54 2.99 -4.60
CA LYS A 311 -2.85 3.11 -5.89
C LYS A 311 -2.00 1.89 -6.21
N THR A 312 -1.77 1.65 -7.50
CA THR A 312 -0.75 0.72 -7.96
C THR A 312 0.64 1.34 -7.84
N LEU A 313 1.68 0.52 -7.92
CA LEU A 313 3.05 1.03 -7.93
C LEU A 313 3.33 1.94 -9.14
N PRO A 314 2.95 1.59 -10.39
CA PRO A 314 3.09 2.50 -11.53
C PRO A 314 2.38 3.85 -11.35
N ASP A 315 1.12 3.85 -10.86
CA ASP A 315 0.39 5.08 -10.56
C ASP A 315 1.16 5.94 -9.54
N THR A 316 1.69 5.31 -8.49
CA THR A 316 2.49 5.96 -7.44
C THR A 316 3.73 6.65 -7.99
N LEU A 317 4.47 5.98 -8.88
CA LEU A 317 5.68 6.54 -9.48
C LEU A 317 5.36 7.68 -10.47
N HIS A 318 4.28 7.56 -11.23
CA HIS A 318 3.82 8.66 -12.11
C HIS A 318 3.41 9.89 -11.33
N GLU A 319 2.65 9.72 -10.24
CA GLU A 319 2.28 10.84 -9.37
C GLU A 319 3.50 11.50 -8.72
N ALA A 320 4.48 10.71 -8.30
CA ALA A 320 5.70 11.23 -7.70
C ALA A 320 6.47 12.15 -8.66
N ARG A 321 6.58 11.74 -9.94
CA ARG A 321 7.20 12.57 -10.98
C ARG A 321 6.38 13.83 -11.25
N SER A 322 5.06 13.70 -11.33
CA SER A 322 4.18 14.85 -11.50
C SER A 322 4.28 15.84 -10.33
N ALA A 323 4.31 15.33 -9.10
CA ALA A 323 4.49 16.16 -7.91
C ALA A 323 5.82 16.91 -7.91
N ALA A 324 6.91 16.27 -8.35
CA ALA A 324 8.22 16.92 -8.49
C ALA A 324 8.18 18.08 -9.49
N MET A 325 7.49 17.94 -10.62
CA MET A 325 7.31 19.00 -11.60
C MET A 325 6.43 20.14 -11.07
N GLU A 326 5.38 19.84 -10.30
CA GLU A 326 4.54 20.85 -9.68
C GLU A 326 5.29 21.63 -8.59
N ILE A 327 6.16 20.96 -7.82
CA ILE A 327 7.06 21.59 -6.86
C ILE A 327 8.05 22.52 -7.59
N ASP A 328 8.67 22.06 -8.68
CA ASP A 328 9.59 22.88 -9.49
C ASP A 328 8.91 24.15 -10.00
N ARG A 329 7.68 24.03 -10.53
CA ARG A 329 6.89 25.17 -10.97
C ARG A 329 6.62 26.15 -9.82
N TYR A 330 6.15 25.64 -8.67
CA TYR A 330 5.85 26.46 -7.50
C TYR A 330 7.07 27.23 -7.00
N ILE A 331 8.24 26.57 -6.92
CA ILE A 331 9.48 27.23 -6.49
C ILE A 331 9.91 28.31 -7.47
N LYS A 332 9.82 28.08 -8.77
CA LYS A 332 10.16 29.09 -9.80
C LYS A 332 9.25 30.30 -9.72
N GLU A 333 7.97 30.12 -9.50
CA GLU A 333 6.98 31.20 -9.39
C GLU A 333 7.11 32.03 -8.11
N ASN A 334 7.52 31.43 -6.99
CA ASN A 334 7.45 32.05 -5.67
C ASN A 334 8.81 32.42 -5.06
N PHE A 335 9.93 31.80 -5.47
CA PHE A 335 11.24 31.94 -4.85
C PHE A 335 12.36 32.34 -5.82
N ARG A 336 12.15 32.18 -7.13
CA ARG A 336 13.11 32.66 -8.14
C ARG A 336 12.59 33.97 -8.74
N LYS A 337 13.28 35.06 -8.43
CA LYS A 337 13.17 36.34 -9.17
C LYS A 337 14.16 36.35 -10.29
#